data_be369927f0372164a033bb9d5cc26993
#
_entry.id   be369927f0372164a033bb9d5cc26993
#
_cell.length_a   1.000
_cell.length_b   1.000
_cell.length_c   1.000
_cell.angle_alpha   90.00
_cell.angle_beta   90.00
_cell.angle_gamma   90.00
#
_symmetry.space_group_name_H-M   'P 1'
#
loop_
_entity.id
_entity.type
_entity.pdbx_description
1 polymer ?
#
loop_
_entity_poly.entity_id
_entity_poly.type
_entity_poly.pdbx_seq_one_letter_code
_entity_poly.pdbx_strand_id
1 'polypeptide(L)'
;MRSDRIGRDIIFHKPYRVIVPKEGEEDCHIPIQQNGTTWYTDGSKTEQSTGAGATNRDPDCEISINLGNYATVFQTEITAISACAQEMTRRSYTNKRIQIISDSQAALKALGSVEIHSQVVKDCMDSLTKLAEHNSITLKWIRGHQGHVGNERADFLAKKGAEVPLIGPELTCGLAYRRARRVMKDLLREKHISHWAKVPGVETLADVHW
;
A
#
# COMPACT_ATOMS: atom_id res chain seq x y z
N MET A 1 9.53 -16.28 5.95
CA MET A 1 9.04 -14.99 5.37
C MET A 1 10.15 -13.97 5.42
N ARG A 2 10.35 -13.20 4.34
CA ARG A 2 11.35 -12.11 4.33
C ARG A 2 10.76 -10.87 5.01
N SER A 3 11.61 -10.07 5.65
CA SER A 3 11.21 -8.77 6.21
C SER A 3 11.03 -7.75 5.08
N ASP A 4 10.01 -6.90 5.19
CA ASP A 4 9.85 -5.72 4.31
C ASP A 4 10.88 -4.62 4.65
N ARG A 5 11.55 -4.70 5.79
CA ARG A 5 12.56 -3.72 6.18
C ARG A 5 13.84 -3.95 5.41
N ILE A 6 14.28 -2.94 4.70
CA ILE A 6 15.61 -2.85 4.08
C ILE A 6 16.51 -1.92 4.88
N GLY A 7 17.81 -1.96 4.60
CA GLY A 7 18.73 -0.92 5.05
C GLY A 7 18.29 0.46 4.56
N ARG A 8 18.86 1.51 5.14
CA ARG A 8 18.58 2.88 4.68
C ARG A 8 19.05 3.04 3.24
N ASP A 9 18.12 3.31 2.32
CA ASP A 9 18.40 3.65 0.93
C ASP A 9 18.01 5.11 0.67
N ILE A 10 18.80 5.84 -0.11
CA ILE A 10 18.60 7.27 -0.33
C ILE A 10 18.46 7.52 -1.84
N ILE A 11 17.29 7.99 -2.26
CA ILE A 11 16.99 8.32 -3.65
C ILE A 11 16.61 9.79 -3.74
N PHE A 12 17.52 10.61 -4.28
CA PHE A 12 17.31 12.05 -4.43
C PHE A 12 16.45 12.40 -5.64
N HIS A 13 16.65 11.70 -6.75
CA HIS A 13 15.96 12.00 -8.00
C HIS A 13 14.86 10.98 -8.29
N LYS A 14 13.65 11.49 -8.53
CA LYS A 14 12.49 10.70 -8.93
C LYS A 14 11.92 11.26 -10.23
N PRO A 15 11.77 10.44 -11.27
CA PRO A 15 11.25 10.88 -12.56
C PRO A 15 9.70 11.02 -12.56
N TYR A 16 9.09 11.16 -11.38
CA TYR A 16 7.66 11.37 -11.21
C TYR A 16 7.40 12.43 -10.12
N ARG A 17 6.22 13.04 -10.17
CA ARG A 17 5.79 14.03 -9.19
C ARG A 17 4.85 13.42 -8.17
N VAL A 18 4.94 13.87 -6.92
CA VAL A 18 4.00 13.52 -5.85
C VAL A 18 3.35 14.80 -5.36
N ILE A 19 2.02 14.84 -5.39
CA ILE A 19 1.21 15.98 -4.94
C ILE A 19 0.35 15.53 -3.77
N VAL A 20 0.71 16.00 -2.58
CA VAL A 20 -0.07 15.82 -1.35
C VAL A 20 -0.32 17.23 -0.83
N PRO A 21 -1.58 17.64 -0.61
CA PRO A 21 -1.88 18.96 -0.09
C PRO A 21 -1.26 19.15 1.30
N LYS A 22 -0.91 20.39 1.62
CA LYS A 22 -0.49 20.76 2.97
C LYS A 22 -1.70 20.78 3.89
N GLU A 23 -1.43 20.71 5.18
CA GLU A 23 -2.46 20.78 6.20
C GLU A 23 -3.29 22.09 6.06
N GLY A 24 -4.61 21.94 5.86
CA GLY A 24 -5.51 23.07 5.62
C GLY A 24 -5.75 23.45 4.16
N GLU A 25 -5.07 22.83 3.18
CA GLU A 25 -5.39 23.01 1.76
C GLU A 25 -6.55 22.08 1.35
N GLU A 26 -7.50 22.62 0.56
CA GLU A 26 -8.59 21.83 -0.01
C GLU A 26 -8.08 20.87 -1.08
N ASP A 27 -8.90 19.83 -1.39
CA ASP A 27 -8.60 18.86 -2.44
C ASP A 27 -8.25 19.59 -3.74
N CYS A 28 -7.06 19.29 -4.24
CA CYS A 28 -6.66 19.80 -5.54
C CYS A 28 -7.63 19.32 -6.60
N HIS A 29 -8.39 20.20 -7.20
CA HIS A 29 -9.21 19.90 -8.37
C HIS A 29 -8.39 19.08 -9.39
N ILE A 30 -8.93 17.96 -9.85
CA ILE A 30 -8.27 17.10 -10.82
C ILE A 30 -8.74 17.58 -12.21
N PRO A 31 -7.98 18.40 -12.94
CA PRO A 31 -8.31 18.67 -14.32
C PRO A 31 -8.08 17.38 -15.12
N ILE A 32 -9.12 16.93 -15.83
CA ILE A 32 -8.99 15.87 -16.84
C ILE A 32 -8.06 16.44 -17.93
N GLN A 33 -6.84 15.92 -18.00
CA GLN A 33 -5.89 16.40 -19.01
C GLN A 33 -6.23 15.77 -20.37
N GLN A 34 -6.31 16.60 -21.39
CA GLN A 34 -6.34 16.10 -22.78
C GLN A 34 -5.12 15.22 -23.04
N ASN A 35 -5.33 14.04 -23.60
CA ASN A 35 -4.32 12.97 -23.82
C ASN A 35 -3.71 12.36 -22.55
N GLY A 36 -4.39 12.46 -21.39
CA GLY A 36 -4.00 11.84 -20.14
C GLY A 36 -4.77 10.57 -19.83
N THR A 37 -4.21 9.71 -18.99
CA THR A 37 -4.90 8.59 -18.37
C THR A 37 -4.89 8.74 -16.87
N THR A 38 -6.02 8.42 -16.23
CA THR A 38 -6.19 8.57 -14.78
C THR A 38 -6.51 7.23 -14.16
N TRP A 39 -5.65 6.78 -13.28
CA TRP A 39 -5.82 5.59 -12.46
C TRP A 39 -6.19 5.95 -11.05
N TYR A 40 -7.07 5.16 -10.45
CA TYR A 40 -7.42 5.24 -9.04
C TYR A 40 -6.98 3.97 -8.33
N THR A 41 -6.42 4.12 -7.13
CA THR A 41 -5.86 3.00 -6.36
C THR A 41 -6.34 3.06 -4.93
N ASP A 42 -6.53 1.88 -4.33
CA ASP A 42 -6.92 1.73 -2.93
C ASP A 42 -6.40 0.43 -2.33
N GLY A 43 -6.26 0.40 -1.02
CA GLY A 43 -5.85 -0.75 -0.23
C GLY A 43 -6.84 -1.09 0.85
N SER A 44 -7.32 -2.32 0.90
CA SER A 44 -8.29 -2.77 1.90
C SER A 44 -7.73 -3.85 2.81
N LYS A 45 -8.31 -3.94 4.01
CA LYS A 45 -8.02 -4.99 4.98
C LYS A 45 -9.30 -5.45 5.66
N THR A 46 -9.55 -6.75 5.59
CA THR A 46 -10.55 -7.46 6.39
C THR A 46 -9.88 -8.16 7.58
N GLU A 47 -10.67 -8.85 8.40
CA GLU A 47 -10.13 -9.69 9.48
C GLU A 47 -9.30 -10.86 8.92
N GLN A 48 -9.65 -11.38 7.77
CA GLN A 48 -9.12 -12.61 7.19
C GLN A 48 -8.05 -12.38 6.14
N SER A 49 -8.06 -11.23 5.44
CA SER A 49 -7.13 -10.99 4.33
C SER A 49 -6.97 -9.50 4.03
N THR A 50 -6.06 -9.19 3.12
CA THR A 50 -5.81 -7.84 2.62
C THR A 50 -5.86 -7.83 1.10
N GLY A 51 -6.34 -6.73 0.53
CA GLY A 51 -6.48 -6.59 -0.91
C GLY A 51 -5.99 -5.24 -1.43
N ALA A 52 -5.53 -5.24 -2.68
CA ALA A 52 -5.18 -4.04 -3.42
C ALA A 52 -6.09 -3.92 -4.64
N GLY A 53 -6.62 -2.73 -4.88
CA GLY A 53 -7.51 -2.43 -5.98
C GLY A 53 -7.00 -1.27 -6.83
N ALA A 54 -7.16 -1.39 -8.15
CA ALA A 54 -6.86 -0.29 -9.05
C ALA A 54 -7.80 -0.31 -10.25
N THR A 55 -8.12 0.87 -10.75
CA THR A 55 -9.02 1.01 -11.91
C THR A 55 -8.65 2.20 -12.78
N ASN A 56 -8.92 2.04 -14.07
CA ASN A 56 -8.90 3.10 -15.06
C ASN A 56 -10.08 2.90 -16.03
N ARG A 57 -10.71 3.97 -16.46
CA ARG A 57 -11.83 3.92 -17.38
C ARG A 57 -11.44 3.98 -18.86
N ASP A 58 -10.29 4.59 -19.15
CA ASP A 58 -9.85 4.75 -20.53
C ASP A 58 -8.34 4.49 -20.67
N PRO A 59 -7.95 3.32 -21.21
CA PRO A 59 -8.79 2.15 -21.54
C PRO A 59 -9.31 1.44 -20.27
N ASP A 60 -10.48 0.85 -20.35
CA ASP A 60 -11.09 0.15 -19.21
C ASP A 60 -10.17 -0.95 -18.69
N CYS A 61 -9.80 -0.84 -17.43
CA CYS A 61 -8.91 -1.79 -16.77
C CYS A 61 -9.19 -1.83 -15.27
N GLU A 62 -9.35 -3.02 -14.75
CA GLU A 62 -9.57 -3.27 -13.34
C GLU A 62 -8.56 -4.27 -12.81
N ILE A 63 -7.97 -3.97 -11.68
CA ILE A 63 -7.00 -4.81 -10.98
C ILE A 63 -7.54 -5.06 -9.59
N SER A 64 -7.57 -6.33 -9.19
CA SER A 64 -7.96 -6.75 -7.85
C SER A 64 -7.01 -7.87 -7.41
N ILE A 65 -6.26 -7.65 -6.32
CA ILE A 65 -5.17 -8.52 -5.88
C ILE A 65 -5.39 -8.89 -4.42
N ASN A 66 -5.35 -10.20 -4.11
CA ASN A 66 -5.26 -10.67 -2.74
C ASN A 66 -3.80 -10.70 -2.29
N LEU A 67 -3.51 -10.12 -1.13
CA LEU A 67 -2.17 -10.06 -0.54
C LEU A 67 -2.03 -10.93 0.72
N GLY A 68 -3.07 -11.72 1.03
CA GLY A 68 -3.07 -12.60 2.19
C GLY A 68 -3.23 -11.85 3.51
N ASN A 69 -2.99 -12.57 4.61
CA ASN A 69 -3.26 -12.08 5.97
C ASN A 69 -2.15 -11.21 6.55
N TYR A 70 -0.94 -11.32 6.02
CA TYR A 70 0.24 -10.71 6.63
C TYR A 70 0.55 -9.31 6.14
N ALA A 71 0.00 -8.88 5.02
CA ALA A 71 0.17 -7.52 4.55
C ALA A 71 -0.53 -6.50 5.47
N THR A 72 -0.04 -5.28 5.46
CA THR A 72 -0.66 -4.12 6.11
C THR A 72 -1.43 -3.30 5.09
N VAL A 73 -2.39 -2.48 5.52
CA VAL A 73 -3.09 -1.54 4.62
C VAL A 73 -2.09 -0.66 3.87
N PHE A 74 -1.07 -0.16 4.54
CA PHE A 74 0.00 0.60 3.88
C PHE A 74 0.66 -0.18 2.72
N GLN A 75 0.95 -1.46 2.92
CA GLN A 75 1.54 -2.30 1.87
C GLN A 75 0.55 -2.56 0.74
N THR A 76 -0.76 -2.71 1.03
CA THR A 76 -1.78 -2.87 -0.02
C THR A 76 -1.92 -1.62 -0.89
N GLU A 77 -1.86 -0.44 -0.28
CA GLU A 77 -1.87 0.85 -1.00
C GLU A 77 -0.67 0.99 -1.96
N ILE A 78 0.54 0.73 -1.45
CA ILE A 78 1.75 0.74 -2.28
C ILE A 78 1.66 -0.29 -3.41
N THR A 79 1.14 -1.49 -3.11
CA THR A 79 0.99 -2.56 -4.11
C THR A 79 -0.02 -2.18 -5.19
N ALA A 80 -1.13 -1.50 -4.85
CA ALA A 80 -2.09 -1.01 -5.82
C ALA A 80 -1.45 -0.02 -6.81
N ILE A 81 -0.66 0.93 -6.32
CA ILE A 81 0.10 1.89 -7.16
C ILE A 81 1.11 1.15 -8.03
N SER A 82 1.84 0.20 -7.46
CA SER A 82 2.83 -0.61 -8.20
C SER A 82 2.18 -1.44 -9.30
N ALA A 83 1.04 -2.05 -9.03
CA ALA A 83 0.28 -2.84 -9.99
C ALA A 83 -0.19 -1.99 -11.20
N CYS A 84 -0.64 -0.76 -10.95
CA CYS A 84 -0.95 0.19 -12.03
C CYS A 84 0.28 0.45 -12.92
N ALA A 85 1.42 0.76 -12.31
CA ALA A 85 2.64 1.06 -13.06
C ALA A 85 3.11 -0.15 -13.89
N GLN A 86 3.05 -1.34 -13.32
CA GLN A 86 3.41 -2.59 -14.00
C GLN A 86 2.45 -2.89 -15.16
N GLU A 87 1.14 -2.72 -14.98
CA GLU A 87 0.16 -2.95 -16.03
C GLU A 87 0.33 -1.98 -17.20
N MET A 88 0.55 -0.70 -16.92
CA MET A 88 0.82 0.29 -17.97
C MET A 88 2.14 0.00 -18.71
N THR A 89 3.17 -0.45 -18.00
CA THR A 89 4.44 -0.88 -18.62
C THR A 89 4.22 -2.12 -19.50
N ARG A 90 3.45 -3.11 -19.03
CA ARG A 90 3.10 -4.32 -19.78
C ARG A 90 2.33 -3.99 -21.06
N ARG A 91 1.45 -2.98 -21.01
CA ARG A 91 0.69 -2.47 -22.18
C ARG A 91 1.51 -1.51 -23.06
N SER A 92 2.80 -1.31 -22.77
CA SER A 92 3.71 -0.45 -23.55
C SER A 92 3.22 1.00 -23.68
N TYR A 93 2.75 1.58 -22.58
CA TYR A 93 2.35 3.01 -22.56
C TYR A 93 3.56 3.88 -22.85
N THR A 94 3.43 4.76 -23.85
CA THR A 94 4.47 5.73 -24.25
C THR A 94 3.86 7.08 -24.57
N ASN A 95 4.60 8.14 -24.26
CA ASN A 95 4.22 9.54 -24.52
C ASN A 95 2.87 9.93 -23.88
N LYS A 96 2.52 9.32 -22.73
CA LYS A 96 1.29 9.60 -22.00
C LYS A 96 1.55 10.50 -20.79
N ARG A 97 0.54 11.30 -20.46
CA ARG A 97 0.44 11.98 -19.16
C ARG A 97 -0.39 11.10 -18.24
N ILE A 98 0.25 10.54 -17.21
CA ILE A 98 -0.37 9.56 -16.33
C ILE A 98 -0.60 10.21 -14.98
N GLN A 99 -1.83 10.13 -14.49
CA GLN A 99 -2.20 10.48 -13.12
C GLN A 99 -2.56 9.19 -12.37
N ILE A 100 -1.94 8.95 -11.24
CA ILE A 100 -2.32 7.88 -10.31
C ILE A 100 -2.82 8.56 -9.04
N ILE A 101 -4.07 8.27 -8.70
CA ILE A 101 -4.81 8.89 -7.62
C ILE A 101 -4.98 7.88 -6.49
N SER A 102 -4.66 8.31 -5.27
CA SER A 102 -4.84 7.51 -4.05
C SER A 102 -5.30 8.41 -2.91
N ASP A 103 -6.08 7.90 -2.00
CA ASP A 103 -6.45 8.58 -0.75
C ASP A 103 -5.48 8.28 0.41
N SER A 104 -4.47 7.45 0.17
CA SER A 104 -3.43 7.14 1.14
C SER A 104 -2.31 8.17 1.17
N GLN A 105 -2.43 9.19 2.04
CA GLN A 105 -1.31 10.12 2.26
C GLN A 105 -0.02 9.43 2.68
N ALA A 106 -0.14 8.35 3.48
CA ALA A 106 1.02 7.61 3.96
C ALA A 106 1.80 6.96 2.80
N ALA A 107 1.10 6.34 1.84
CA ALA A 107 1.71 5.75 0.65
C ALA A 107 2.39 6.82 -0.21
N LEU A 108 1.68 7.91 -0.50
CA LEU A 108 2.22 8.99 -1.33
C LEU A 108 3.41 9.70 -0.67
N LYS A 109 3.36 9.97 0.63
CA LYS A 109 4.49 10.54 1.38
C LYS A 109 5.71 9.61 1.37
N ALA A 110 5.50 8.29 1.48
CA ALA A 110 6.59 7.32 1.39
C ALA A 110 7.23 7.31 -0.02
N LEU A 111 6.41 7.33 -1.08
CA LEU A 111 6.89 7.42 -2.47
C LEU A 111 7.54 8.77 -2.78
N GLY A 112 7.18 9.83 -2.08
CA GLY A 112 7.80 11.15 -2.12
C GLY A 112 9.07 11.28 -1.27
N SER A 113 9.31 10.38 -0.31
CA SER A 113 10.43 10.47 0.63
C SER A 113 11.78 10.19 -0.03
N VAL A 114 12.82 10.90 0.40
CA VAL A 114 14.22 10.66 -0.01
C VAL A 114 14.76 9.39 0.64
N GLU A 115 14.33 9.10 1.87
CA GLU A 115 14.75 7.92 2.63
C GLU A 115 13.75 6.78 2.47
N ILE A 116 14.24 5.60 2.16
CA ILE A 116 13.44 4.40 1.97
C ILE A 116 13.91 3.32 2.94
N HIS A 117 12.96 2.72 3.63
CA HIS A 117 13.20 1.65 4.61
C HIS A 117 12.35 0.40 4.35
N SER A 118 11.54 0.39 3.29
CA SER A 118 10.58 -0.65 2.96
C SER A 118 10.85 -1.17 1.55
N GLN A 119 10.96 -2.48 1.40
CA GLN A 119 11.18 -3.11 0.11
C GLN A 119 10.01 -2.89 -0.83
N VAL A 120 8.76 -2.98 -0.33
CA VAL A 120 7.58 -2.77 -1.18
C VAL A 120 7.52 -1.33 -1.72
N VAL A 121 7.97 -0.34 -0.95
CA VAL A 121 8.09 1.05 -1.42
C VAL A 121 9.15 1.15 -2.51
N LYS A 122 10.32 0.52 -2.31
CA LYS A 122 11.40 0.51 -3.30
C LYS A 122 10.95 -0.13 -4.61
N ASP A 123 10.33 -1.30 -4.55
CA ASP A 123 9.84 -2.02 -5.74
C ASP A 123 8.79 -1.20 -6.50
N CYS A 124 7.93 -0.46 -5.79
CA CYS A 124 6.97 0.46 -6.39
C CYS A 124 7.68 1.64 -7.08
N MET A 125 8.69 2.23 -6.42
CA MET A 125 9.49 3.31 -7.01
C MET A 125 10.23 2.86 -8.26
N ASP A 126 10.78 1.65 -8.29
CA ASP A 126 11.44 1.07 -9.46
C ASP A 126 10.43 0.88 -10.61
N SER A 127 9.22 0.40 -10.32
CA SER A 127 8.13 0.26 -11.30
C SER A 127 7.69 1.62 -11.87
N LEU A 128 7.55 2.63 -11.03
CA LEU A 128 7.22 4.01 -11.44
C LEU A 128 8.35 4.63 -12.26
N THR A 129 9.60 4.40 -11.88
CA THR A 129 10.78 4.91 -12.60
C THR A 129 10.85 4.33 -14.01
N LYS A 130 10.65 3.02 -14.14
CA LYS A 130 10.60 2.35 -15.44
C LYS A 130 9.48 2.89 -16.33
N LEU A 131 8.29 3.08 -15.79
CA LEU A 131 7.17 3.66 -16.53
C LEU A 131 7.45 5.13 -16.95
N ALA A 132 8.17 5.88 -16.11
CA ALA A 132 8.49 7.28 -16.34
C ALA A 132 9.56 7.50 -17.42
N GLU A 133 10.31 6.47 -17.86
CA GLU A 133 11.29 6.59 -18.94
C GLU A 133 10.65 7.12 -20.23
N HIS A 134 9.37 6.82 -20.45
CA HIS A 134 8.64 7.20 -21.67
C HIS A 134 7.35 7.97 -21.41
N ASN A 135 7.07 8.33 -20.15
CA ASN A 135 5.81 8.94 -19.75
C ASN A 135 6.02 10.03 -18.69
N SER A 136 5.06 10.95 -18.59
CA SER A 136 5.01 11.92 -17.48
C SER A 136 4.05 11.43 -16.41
N ILE A 137 4.54 11.16 -15.19
CA ILE A 137 3.76 10.57 -14.11
C ILE A 137 3.54 11.58 -12.98
N THR A 138 2.31 11.65 -12.50
CA THR A 138 1.94 12.41 -11.31
C THR A 138 1.13 11.51 -10.38
N LEU A 139 1.63 11.32 -9.17
CA LEU A 139 0.89 10.70 -8.06
C LEU A 139 0.15 11.82 -7.33
N LYS A 140 -1.13 11.65 -7.08
CA LYS A 140 -1.96 12.70 -6.49
C LYS A 140 -2.84 12.15 -5.38
N TRP A 141 -2.88 12.88 -4.27
CA TRP A 141 -3.80 12.59 -3.19
C TRP A 141 -5.18 13.18 -3.44
N ILE A 142 -6.20 12.45 -3.01
CA ILE A 142 -7.56 12.95 -2.84
C ILE A 142 -8.08 12.52 -1.47
N ARG A 143 -9.10 13.20 -0.99
CA ARG A 143 -9.80 12.76 0.21
C ARG A 143 -10.66 11.53 -0.12
N GLY A 144 -10.53 10.48 0.70
CA GLY A 144 -11.36 9.28 0.59
C GLY A 144 -12.84 9.55 0.87
N HIS A 145 -13.72 8.74 0.31
CA HIS A 145 -15.16 8.75 0.55
C HIS A 145 -15.87 10.08 0.26
N GLN A 146 -15.43 10.82 -0.75
CA GLN A 146 -16.02 12.08 -1.21
C GLN A 146 -16.85 11.93 -2.50
N GLY A 147 -17.32 10.72 -2.82
CA GLY A 147 -18.13 10.46 -4.02
C GLY A 147 -17.32 10.42 -5.33
N HIS A 148 -16.00 10.35 -5.26
CA HIS A 148 -15.17 10.14 -6.45
C HIS A 148 -15.36 8.72 -7.00
N VAL A 149 -16.14 8.58 -8.07
CA VAL A 149 -16.53 7.27 -8.65
C VAL A 149 -15.34 6.35 -8.91
N GLY A 150 -14.20 6.89 -9.35
CA GLY A 150 -12.98 6.12 -9.56
C GLY A 150 -12.38 5.58 -8.25
N ASN A 151 -12.37 6.39 -7.19
CA ASN A 151 -11.86 5.97 -5.88
C ASN A 151 -12.77 4.92 -5.24
N GLU A 152 -14.09 5.12 -5.30
CA GLU A 152 -15.06 4.12 -4.80
C GLU A 152 -14.96 2.80 -5.57
N ARG A 153 -14.64 2.86 -6.88
CA ARG A 153 -14.41 1.65 -7.66
C ARG A 153 -13.12 0.95 -7.25
N ALA A 154 -12.03 1.70 -6.99
CA ALA A 154 -10.78 1.14 -6.49
C ALA A 154 -10.96 0.49 -5.11
N ASP A 155 -11.67 1.14 -4.18
CA ASP A 155 -12.05 0.60 -2.87
C ASP A 155 -12.84 -0.72 -3.00
N PHE A 156 -13.85 -0.74 -3.88
CA PHE A 156 -14.60 -1.97 -4.18
C PHE A 156 -13.68 -3.09 -4.67
N LEU A 157 -12.74 -2.80 -5.58
CA LEU A 157 -11.81 -3.79 -6.11
C LEU A 157 -10.81 -4.27 -5.05
N ALA A 158 -10.36 -3.37 -4.16
CA ALA A 158 -9.50 -3.72 -3.04
C ALA A 158 -10.22 -4.66 -2.05
N LYS A 159 -11.47 -4.36 -1.69
CA LYS A 159 -12.31 -5.24 -0.86
C LYS A 159 -12.55 -6.58 -1.51
N LYS A 160 -12.93 -6.59 -2.79
CA LYS A 160 -13.10 -7.82 -3.57
C LYS A 160 -11.81 -8.65 -3.60
N GLY A 161 -10.64 -8.01 -3.74
CA GLY A 161 -9.34 -8.68 -3.67
C GLY A 161 -9.12 -9.35 -2.31
N ALA A 162 -9.51 -8.70 -1.21
CA ALA A 162 -9.38 -9.28 0.12
C ALA A 162 -10.35 -10.46 0.38
N GLU A 163 -11.47 -10.53 -0.33
CA GLU A 163 -12.49 -11.59 -0.16
C GLU A 163 -12.20 -12.84 -1.00
N VAL A 164 -11.50 -12.69 -2.13
CA VAL A 164 -11.18 -13.83 -3.00
C VAL A 164 -10.15 -14.73 -2.32
N PRO A 165 -10.38 -16.06 -2.24
CA PRO A 165 -9.39 -16.96 -1.68
C PRO A 165 -8.02 -16.83 -2.37
N LEU A 166 -6.96 -16.77 -1.59
CA LEU A 166 -5.60 -16.76 -2.11
C LEU A 166 -5.29 -18.15 -2.68
N ILE A 167 -5.13 -18.25 -3.99
CA ILE A 167 -4.73 -19.48 -4.67
C ILE A 167 -3.22 -19.39 -4.95
N GLY A 168 -2.44 -20.16 -4.21
CA GLY A 168 -0.99 -20.19 -4.35
C GLY A 168 -0.22 -19.64 -3.15
N PRO A 169 1.08 -19.48 -3.26
CA PRO A 169 1.87 -18.88 -2.19
C PRO A 169 1.45 -17.42 -1.98
N GLU A 170 1.34 -17.00 -0.72
CA GLU A 170 1.09 -15.58 -0.42
C GLU A 170 2.09 -14.71 -1.17
N LEU A 171 1.56 -13.70 -1.88
CA LEU A 171 2.37 -12.67 -2.50
C LEU A 171 3.17 -11.97 -1.39
N THR A 172 4.46 -12.20 -1.39
CA THR A 172 5.34 -11.75 -0.30
C THR A 172 5.74 -10.31 -0.52
N CYS A 173 4.89 -9.37 -0.13
CA CYS A 173 5.34 -7.99 0.08
C CYS A 173 6.29 -7.85 1.29
N GLY A 174 6.76 -8.97 1.85
CA GLY A 174 7.55 -9.00 3.06
C GLY A 174 6.74 -8.69 4.33
N LEU A 175 7.21 -9.17 5.47
CA LEU A 175 6.54 -8.94 6.74
C LEU A 175 6.89 -7.53 7.25
N ALA A 176 5.88 -6.67 7.44
CA ALA A 176 6.10 -5.34 8.03
C ALA A 176 6.71 -5.49 9.43
N TYR A 177 7.86 -4.85 9.66
CA TYR A 177 8.62 -4.95 10.92
C TYR A 177 7.77 -4.70 12.17
N ARG A 178 6.90 -3.69 12.14
CA ARG A 178 6.01 -3.37 13.27
C ARG A 178 5.02 -4.51 13.57
N ARG A 179 4.53 -5.20 12.53
CA ARG A 179 3.63 -6.35 12.69
C ARG A 179 4.39 -7.56 13.26
N ALA A 180 5.57 -7.87 12.71
CA ALA A 180 6.43 -8.93 13.23
C ALA A 180 6.75 -8.71 14.71
N ARG A 181 7.10 -7.48 15.09
CA ARG A 181 7.39 -7.11 16.48
C ARG A 181 6.17 -7.27 17.39
N ARG A 182 4.98 -6.89 16.92
CA ARG A 182 3.73 -7.07 17.70
C ARG A 182 3.46 -8.54 17.94
N VAL A 183 3.42 -9.35 16.88
CA VAL A 183 3.19 -10.81 17.00
C VAL A 183 4.20 -11.46 17.94
N MET A 184 5.49 -11.08 17.83
CA MET A 184 6.52 -11.58 18.73
C MET A 184 6.27 -11.19 20.19
N LYS A 185 5.86 -9.96 20.46
CA LYS A 185 5.50 -9.51 21.79
C LYS A 185 4.31 -10.29 22.36
N ASP A 186 3.28 -10.49 21.56
CA ASP A 186 2.07 -11.21 21.99
C ASP A 186 2.41 -12.68 22.31
N LEU A 187 3.19 -13.36 21.47
CA LEU A 187 3.69 -14.71 21.72
C LEU A 187 4.56 -14.81 22.97
N LEU A 188 5.43 -13.83 23.20
CA LEU A 188 6.27 -13.78 24.41
C LEU A 188 5.40 -13.56 25.65
N ARG A 189 4.39 -12.71 25.58
CA ARG A 189 3.45 -12.46 26.67
C ARG A 189 2.65 -13.70 27.01
N GLU A 190 2.11 -14.41 26.01
CA GLU A 190 1.39 -15.67 26.23
C GLU A 190 2.29 -16.73 26.87
N LYS A 191 3.51 -16.91 26.36
CA LYS A 191 4.48 -17.85 26.95
C LYS A 191 4.86 -17.46 28.38
N HIS A 192 5.02 -16.17 28.64
CA HIS A 192 5.32 -15.66 29.99
C HIS A 192 4.18 -15.96 30.96
N ILE A 193 2.93 -15.63 30.58
CA ILE A 193 1.75 -15.94 31.40
C ILE A 193 1.64 -17.45 31.65
N SER A 194 1.79 -18.27 30.63
CA SER A 194 1.70 -19.74 30.75
C SER A 194 2.82 -20.34 31.60
N HIS A 195 4.00 -19.73 31.64
CA HIS A 195 5.11 -20.13 32.48
C HIS A 195 4.79 -19.83 33.95
N TRP A 196 4.40 -18.59 34.25
CA TRP A 196 4.09 -18.16 35.63
C TRP A 196 2.90 -18.89 36.23
N ALA A 197 1.88 -19.21 35.43
CA ALA A 197 0.74 -20.01 35.85
C ALA A 197 1.10 -21.45 36.33
N LYS A 198 2.30 -21.91 35.98
CA LYS A 198 2.82 -23.27 36.36
C LYS A 198 3.78 -23.21 37.55
N VAL A 199 4.18 -22.05 38.02
CA VAL A 199 5.10 -21.88 39.14
C VAL A 199 4.32 -21.97 40.44
N PRO A 200 4.56 -22.96 41.33
CA PRO A 200 3.85 -23.05 42.61
C PRO A 200 4.16 -21.84 43.48
N GLY A 201 3.12 -21.30 44.13
CA GLY A 201 3.25 -20.17 45.08
C GLY A 201 3.18 -18.79 44.47
N VAL A 202 2.94 -18.65 43.17
CA VAL A 202 2.63 -17.38 42.52
C VAL A 202 1.11 -17.26 42.43
N GLU A 203 0.47 -16.80 43.50
CA GLU A 203 -0.93 -16.39 43.46
C GLU A 203 -1.01 -15.06 42.69
N THR A 204 -1.60 -15.14 41.51
CA THR A 204 -2.16 -14.03 40.70
C THR A 204 -1.49 -12.66 40.82
N LEU A 205 -0.48 -12.41 39.98
CA LEU A 205 -0.11 -11.05 39.58
C LEU A 205 -1.10 -10.53 38.50
N ALA A 206 -2.40 -10.57 38.81
CA ALA A 206 -3.42 -10.01 37.90
C ALA A 206 -3.44 -8.48 37.91
N ASP A 207 -2.72 -7.82 38.83
CA ASP A 207 -2.77 -6.36 39.06
C ASP A 207 -1.48 -5.61 38.70
N VAL A 208 -0.53 -6.21 38.01
CA VAL A 208 0.64 -5.46 37.55
C VAL A 208 0.34 -4.91 36.15
N HIS A 209 -0.15 -3.69 36.11
CA HIS A 209 -0.19 -2.88 34.88
C HIS A 209 1.25 -2.55 34.45
N TRP A 210 1.64 -3.07 33.25
CA TRP A 210 2.84 -2.68 32.49
C TRP A 210 2.45 -1.86 31.26
#